data_3c3177922e6e4ab9e875b0ace6ff324e
#
_entry.id   3c3177922e6e4ab9e875b0ace6ff324e
#
_cell.length_a   1.000
_cell.length_b   1.000
_cell.length_c   1.000
_cell.angle_alpha   90.00
_cell.angle_beta   90.00
_cell.angle_gamma   90.00
#
_symmetry.space_group_name_H-M   'P 1'
#
loop_
_entity.id
_entity.type
_entity.pdbx_description
1 polymer ?
#
loop_
_entity_poly.entity_id
_entity_poly.type
_entity_poly.pdbx_seq_one_letter_code
_entity_poly.pdbx_strand_id
1 'polypeptide(L)'
;MTEKQSKIFGYLGSALSILMYVSYIPQIMGNLSGHKTSFVQPLVATINCTIWVIYGLFKKNKDLPIIFANLPGIIFGLTATITAL
;
A
#
# COMPACT_ATOMS: atom_id res chain seq x y z
N MET A 1 -11.29 -18.41 14.06
CA MET A 1 -11.96 -17.15 13.64
C MET A 1 -13.10 -17.50 12.69
N THR A 2 -14.28 -16.95 12.93
CA THR A 2 -15.43 -17.17 12.04
C THR A 2 -15.21 -16.40 10.73
N GLU A 3 -15.97 -16.76 9.70
CA GLU A 3 -15.91 -16.05 8.43
C GLU A 3 -16.27 -14.58 8.58
N LYS A 4 -17.28 -14.29 9.42
CA LYS A 4 -17.68 -12.91 9.71
C LYS A 4 -16.54 -12.13 10.40
N GLN A 5 -15.91 -12.73 11.41
CA GLN A 5 -14.78 -12.13 12.10
C GLN A 5 -13.61 -11.90 11.13
N SER A 6 -13.34 -12.87 10.28
CA SER A 6 -12.28 -12.76 9.28
C SER A 6 -12.51 -11.57 8.34
N LYS A 7 -13.76 -11.36 7.89
CA LYS A 7 -14.12 -10.21 7.06
C LYS A 7 -13.92 -8.89 7.80
N ILE A 8 -14.34 -8.82 9.05
CA ILE A 8 -14.20 -7.60 9.87
C ILE A 8 -12.72 -7.23 9.98
N PHE A 9 -11.86 -8.19 10.34
CA PHE A 9 -10.42 -7.93 10.45
C PHE A 9 -9.78 -7.60 9.11
N GLY A 10 -10.24 -8.24 8.03
CA GLY A 10 -9.74 -7.96 6.68
C GLY A 10 -10.02 -6.52 6.26
N TYR A 11 -11.25 -6.05 6.46
CA TYR A 11 -11.60 -4.68 6.08
C TYR A 11 -11.04 -3.65 7.06
N LEU A 12 -10.94 -3.97 8.34
CA LEU A 12 -10.28 -3.10 9.29
C LEU A 12 -8.79 -2.92 8.94
N GLY A 13 -8.12 -4.03 8.63
CA GLY A 13 -6.73 -3.99 8.18
C GLY A 13 -6.56 -3.19 6.90
N SER A 14 -7.51 -3.31 5.96
CA SER A 14 -7.49 -2.54 4.72
C SER A 14 -7.61 -1.05 4.99
N ALA A 15 -8.52 -0.64 5.86
CA ALA A 15 -8.70 0.77 6.21
C ALA A 15 -7.43 1.34 6.84
N LEU A 16 -6.80 0.60 7.75
CA LEU A 16 -5.55 1.02 8.39
C LEU A 16 -4.40 1.07 7.38
N SER A 17 -4.36 0.14 6.43
CA SER A 17 -3.34 0.14 5.37
C SER A 17 -3.49 1.34 4.46
N ILE A 18 -4.72 1.69 4.07
CA ILE A 18 -4.99 2.87 3.26
C ILE A 18 -4.52 4.13 4.00
N LEU A 19 -4.84 4.24 5.28
CA LEU A 19 -4.40 5.36 6.10
C LEU A 19 -2.86 5.44 6.17
N MET A 20 -2.21 4.29 6.32
CA MET A 20 -0.76 4.21 6.35
C MET A 20 -0.14 4.72 5.04
N TYR A 21 -0.69 4.33 3.89
CA TYR A 21 -0.16 4.76 2.61
C TYR A 21 -0.49 6.22 2.28
N VAL A 22 -1.65 6.71 2.71
CA VAL A 22 -1.98 8.13 2.59
C VAL A 22 -0.98 8.98 3.37
N SER A 23 -0.42 8.45 4.46
CA SER A 23 0.59 9.16 5.24
C SER A 23 1.92 9.33 4.51
N TYR A 24 2.11 8.72 3.33
CA TYR A 24 3.22 9.07 2.44
C TYR A 24 3.10 10.50 1.88
N ILE A 25 1.93 11.12 1.91
CA ILE A 25 1.74 12.47 1.35
C ILE A 25 2.75 13.49 1.92
N PRO A 26 2.96 13.58 3.24
CA PRO A 26 3.99 14.48 3.78
C PRO A 26 5.39 14.17 3.24
N GLN A 27 5.73 12.90 3.11
CA GLN A 27 7.02 12.48 2.55
C GLN A 27 7.17 12.91 1.10
N ILE A 28 6.11 12.73 0.29
CA ILE A 28 6.09 13.14 -1.11
C ILE A 28 6.27 14.66 -1.22
N MET A 29 5.54 15.41 -0.41
CA MET A 29 5.64 16.87 -0.36
C MET A 29 7.05 17.32 0.01
N GLY A 30 7.67 16.67 0.99
CA GLY A 30 9.06 16.92 1.35
C GLY A 30 10.01 16.63 0.20
N ASN A 31 9.83 15.53 -0.49
CA ASN A 31 10.65 15.17 -1.65
C ASN A 31 10.56 16.23 -2.75
N LEU A 32 9.36 16.72 -3.03
CA LEU A 32 9.13 17.76 -4.04
C LEU A 32 9.72 19.11 -3.63
N SER A 33 9.87 19.36 -2.33
CA SER A 33 10.43 20.59 -1.79
C SER A 33 11.96 20.54 -1.66
N GLY A 34 12.60 19.48 -2.11
CA GLY A 34 14.04 19.32 -2.04
C GLY A 34 14.55 18.59 -0.79
N HIS A 35 13.66 18.25 0.14
CA HIS A 35 14.00 17.47 1.34
C HIS A 35 13.78 15.99 1.07
N LYS A 36 14.57 15.44 0.16
CA LYS A 36 14.37 14.06 -0.30
C LYS A 36 14.76 13.04 0.76
N THR A 37 13.89 12.05 0.93
CA THR A 37 14.15 10.88 1.77
C THR A 37 14.73 9.75 0.92
N SER A 38 15.13 8.65 1.55
CA SER A 38 15.59 7.47 0.83
C SER A 38 14.49 6.89 -0.04
N PHE A 39 14.82 6.51 -1.27
CA PHE A 39 13.89 5.85 -2.18
C PHE A 39 13.72 4.35 -1.88
N VAL A 40 14.56 3.78 -1.03
CA VAL A 40 14.61 2.32 -0.83
C VAL A 40 13.32 1.79 -0.20
N GLN A 41 12.86 2.41 0.89
CA GLN A 41 11.67 1.94 1.59
C GLN A 41 10.40 2.05 0.73
N PRO A 42 10.12 3.20 0.06
CA PRO A 42 8.96 3.27 -0.82
C PRO A 42 9.05 2.32 -2.01
N LEU A 43 10.25 2.07 -2.54
CA LEU A 43 10.44 1.14 -3.64
C LEU A 43 10.08 -0.29 -3.22
N VAL A 44 10.58 -0.73 -2.07
CA VAL A 44 10.28 -2.06 -1.53
C VAL A 44 8.77 -2.17 -1.25
N ALA A 45 8.16 -1.13 -0.69
CA ALA A 45 6.73 -1.11 -0.43
C ALA A 45 5.92 -1.25 -1.71
N THR A 46 6.32 -0.56 -2.79
CA THR A 46 5.66 -0.64 -4.10
C THR A 46 5.72 -2.06 -4.66
N ILE A 47 6.89 -2.68 -4.61
CA ILE A 47 7.08 -4.05 -5.09
C ILE A 47 6.23 -5.02 -4.26
N ASN A 48 6.29 -4.89 -2.95
CA ASN A 48 5.52 -5.75 -2.04
C ASN A 48 4.01 -5.63 -2.30
N CYS A 49 3.50 -4.41 -2.41
CA CYS A 49 2.08 -4.18 -2.66
C CYS A 49 1.65 -4.72 -4.02
N THR A 50 2.50 -4.59 -5.04
CA THR A 50 2.22 -5.12 -6.38
C THR A 50 2.08 -6.64 -6.34
N ILE A 51 2.97 -7.32 -5.65
CA ILE A 51 2.93 -8.78 -5.52
C ILE A 51 1.64 -9.20 -4.80
N TRP A 52 1.26 -8.52 -3.73
CA TRP A 52 0.04 -8.84 -2.98
C TRP A 52 -1.23 -8.59 -3.79
N VAL A 53 -1.26 -7.54 -4.61
CA VAL A 53 -2.40 -7.27 -5.50
C VAL A 53 -2.52 -8.38 -6.55
N ILE A 54 -1.41 -8.78 -7.15
CA ILE A 54 -1.41 -9.89 -8.10
C ILE A 54 -1.92 -11.17 -7.44
N TYR A 55 -1.40 -11.48 -6.24
CA TYR A 55 -1.86 -12.63 -5.47
C TYR A 55 -3.36 -12.60 -5.21
N GLY A 56 -3.87 -11.46 -4.76
CA GLY A 56 -5.30 -11.31 -4.44
C GLY A 56 -6.21 -11.39 -5.65
N LEU A 57 -5.74 -10.92 -6.82
CA LEU A 57 -6.52 -10.93 -8.06
C LEU A 57 -6.57 -12.32 -8.70
N PHE A 58 -5.46 -13.06 -8.66
CA PHE A 58 -5.32 -14.29 -9.42
C PHE A 58 -5.48 -15.56 -8.60
N LYS A 59 -5.71 -15.46 -7.30
CA LYS A 59 -6.06 -16.65 -6.53
C LYS A 59 -7.48 -17.10 -6.90
N LYS A 60 -7.80 -18.36 -6.61
CA LYS A 60 -9.07 -19.00 -7.00
C LYS A 60 -10.29 -18.18 -6.56
N ASN A 61 -10.29 -17.71 -5.33
CA ASN A 61 -11.32 -16.80 -4.81
C ASN A 61 -10.63 -15.46 -4.51
N LYS A 62 -10.98 -14.42 -5.27
CA LYS A 62 -10.35 -13.11 -5.11
C LYS A 62 -10.41 -12.64 -3.66
N ASP A 63 -9.30 -12.11 -3.18
CA ASP A 63 -9.18 -11.60 -1.83
C ASP A 63 -9.30 -10.07 -1.86
N LEU A 64 -10.53 -9.56 -1.75
CA LEU A 64 -10.79 -8.13 -1.84
C LEU A 64 -10.09 -7.32 -0.74
N PRO A 65 -10.06 -7.76 0.53
CA PRO A 65 -9.32 -7.01 1.56
C PRO A 65 -7.84 -6.81 1.23
N ILE A 66 -7.17 -7.84 0.73
CA ILE A 66 -5.75 -7.75 0.35
C ILE A 66 -5.57 -6.78 -0.82
N ILE A 67 -6.46 -6.84 -1.83
CA ILE A 67 -6.42 -5.94 -2.98
C ILE A 67 -6.58 -4.48 -2.51
N PHE A 68 -7.62 -4.20 -1.73
CA PHE A 68 -7.90 -2.85 -1.25
C PHE A 68 -6.81 -2.33 -0.29
N ALA A 69 -6.21 -3.23 0.50
CA ALA A 69 -5.13 -2.85 1.41
C ALA A 69 -3.87 -2.41 0.65
N ASN A 70 -3.61 -2.98 -0.52
CA ASN A 70 -2.34 -2.82 -1.20
C ASN A 70 -2.39 -1.92 -2.45
N LEU A 71 -3.57 -1.68 -3.06
CA LEU A 71 -3.68 -0.78 -4.20
C LEU A 71 -3.15 0.64 -3.90
N PRO A 72 -3.58 1.30 -2.80
CA PRO A 72 -3.04 2.61 -2.47
C PRO A 72 -1.53 2.59 -2.27
N GLY A 73 -0.99 1.48 -1.75
CA GLY A 73 0.44 1.32 -1.56
C GLY A 73 1.24 1.36 -2.85
N ILE A 74 0.68 0.85 -3.95
CA ILE A 74 1.32 0.94 -5.26
C ILE A 74 1.38 2.40 -5.70
N ILE A 75 0.27 3.11 -5.60
CA ILE A 75 0.15 4.50 -6.06
C ILE A 75 1.06 5.41 -5.24
N PHE A 76 0.90 5.41 -3.93
CA PHE A 76 1.65 6.30 -3.03
C PHE A 76 3.11 5.89 -2.91
N GLY A 77 3.38 4.58 -2.86
CA GLY A 77 4.76 4.08 -2.81
C GLY A 77 5.54 4.41 -4.06
N LEU A 78 4.93 4.27 -5.24
CA LEU A 78 5.57 4.61 -6.50
C LEU A 78 5.84 6.11 -6.59
N THR A 79 4.86 6.94 -6.20
CA THR A 79 5.02 8.39 -6.18
C THR A 79 6.14 8.81 -5.23
N ALA A 80 6.18 8.24 -4.02
CA ALA A 80 7.22 8.51 -3.06
C ALA A 80 8.61 8.10 -3.57
N THR A 81 8.68 6.97 -4.28
CA THR A 81 9.93 6.48 -4.88
C THR A 81 10.42 7.45 -5.95
N ILE A 82 9.56 7.81 -6.89
CA ILE A 82 9.94 8.67 -8.02
C ILE A 82 10.35 10.06 -7.51
N THR A 83 9.61 10.62 -6.58
CA THR A 83 9.92 11.96 -6.05
C THR A 83 11.19 11.97 -5.18
N ALA A 84 11.61 10.81 -4.66
CA ALA A 84 12.84 10.69 -3.88
C ALA A 84 14.10 10.54 -4.75
N LEU A 85 13.94 10.30 -6.03
CA LEU A 85 15.08 10.14 -6.96
C LEU A 85 15.74 11.51 -7.33
#